data_a860efa71989e6c5869943532b236027
#
_entry.id   a860efa71989e6c5869943532b236027
#
_cell.length_a   1.000
_cell.length_b   1.000
_cell.length_c   1.000
_cell.angle_alpha   90.00
_cell.angle_beta   90.00
_cell.angle_gamma   90.00
#
_symmetry.space_group_name_H-M   'P 1'
#
loop_
_entity.id
_entity.type
_entity.pdbx_description
1 polymer ?
#
loop_
_entity_poly.entity_id
_entity_poly.type
_entity_poly.pdbx_seq_one_letter_code
_entity_poly.pdbx_strand_id
1 'polypeptide(L)'
;QRQMCIRDRIYIDEFVKTNTEGNPVNISSVMGVEQYLLLRIGDTNFEREQLQFDGSGSGSGFGKIPGRDAMKHLETGRWYHVACTYDQNTRTARIYVDGQIQSEVTGVGITTQNDKNCINLAMRALYDLWNTAPEGDKAQYEELGYDGLSEAYQFFIGRSYDDYRPLNGKIAEARVWSVARTPEQIWENMYEIENPENDPTLLGYWKCNDASGNTVKDYSMYGNDGVAKYDIIW
;
A
#
# COMPACT_ATOMS: atom_id res chain seq x y z
N GLN A 1 1.37 12.01 -14.90
CA GLN A 1 2.27 10.84 -14.99
C GLN A 1 1.95 9.93 -13.82
N ARG A 2 1.66 8.66 -14.12
CA ARG A 2 1.32 7.69 -13.10
C ARG A 2 2.47 6.73 -12.95
N GLN A 3 3.25 7.01 -11.97
CA GLN A 3 4.32 6.14 -11.53
C GLN A 3 4.18 5.99 -10.04
N MET A 4 4.49 4.83 -9.50
CA MET A 4 4.48 4.64 -8.06
C MET A 4 5.48 3.57 -7.63
N CYS A 5 5.89 3.69 -6.39
CA CYS A 5 6.54 2.63 -5.66
C CYS A 5 5.95 2.55 -4.25
N ILE A 6 5.52 1.38 -3.86
CA ILE A 6 5.19 1.05 -2.46
C ILE A 6 6.28 0.13 -1.95
N ARG A 7 6.68 0.33 -0.68
CA ARG A 7 7.81 -0.37 -0.11
C ARG A 7 7.70 -0.46 1.40
N ASP A 8 8.06 -1.64 1.95
CA ASP A 8 7.89 -1.94 3.36
C ASP A 8 8.91 -2.97 3.84
N ARG A 9 9.11 -3.04 5.15
CA ARG A 9 9.70 -4.20 5.83
C ARG A 9 8.64 -4.88 6.65
N ILE A 10 8.40 -6.12 6.36
CA ILE A 10 7.37 -6.93 7.03
C ILE A 10 7.99 -8.12 7.76
N TYR A 11 7.42 -8.44 8.90
CA TYR A 11 7.66 -9.69 9.63
C TYR A 11 6.33 -10.39 9.79
N ILE A 12 6.24 -11.64 9.38
CA ILE A 12 5.01 -12.41 9.41
C ILE A 12 5.06 -13.35 10.62
N ASP A 13 4.18 -13.11 11.59
CA ASP A 13 4.03 -14.01 12.74
C ASP A 13 3.23 -15.25 12.33
N GLU A 14 2.14 -15.05 11.61
CA GLU A 14 1.29 -16.13 11.09
C GLU A 14 0.60 -15.68 9.80
N PHE A 15 0.46 -16.57 8.83
CA PHE A 15 -0.40 -16.34 7.68
C PHE A 15 -1.87 -16.43 8.11
N VAL A 16 -2.62 -15.37 7.90
CA VAL A 16 -4.00 -15.26 8.33
C VAL A 16 -4.87 -16.31 7.65
N LYS A 17 -5.67 -17.01 8.44
CA LYS A 17 -6.57 -18.09 7.99
C LYS A 17 -8.03 -17.70 8.08
N THR A 18 -8.33 -16.78 8.98
CA THR A 18 -9.69 -16.26 9.19
C THR A 18 -9.65 -14.75 9.39
N ASN A 19 -10.71 -14.06 8.99
CA ASN A 19 -10.89 -12.66 9.33
C ASN A 19 -11.34 -12.48 10.80
N THR A 20 -11.57 -11.25 11.21
CA THR A 20 -12.03 -10.90 12.56
C THR A 20 -13.38 -11.51 12.93
N GLU A 21 -14.20 -11.90 11.95
CA GLU A 21 -15.50 -12.58 12.14
C GLU A 21 -15.38 -14.10 12.12
N GLY A 22 -14.18 -14.66 11.96
CA GLY A 22 -13.94 -16.09 11.89
C GLY A 22 -14.19 -16.72 10.52
N ASN A 23 -14.46 -15.94 9.48
CA ASN A 23 -14.64 -16.46 8.13
C ASN A 23 -13.29 -16.81 7.50
N PRO A 24 -13.18 -17.91 6.72
CA PRO A 24 -11.95 -18.30 6.07
C PRO A 24 -11.44 -17.21 5.10
N VAL A 25 -10.18 -16.84 5.24
CA VAL A 25 -9.48 -15.93 4.33
C VAL A 25 -8.06 -16.45 4.09
N ASN A 26 -7.50 -16.10 2.95
CA ASN A 26 -6.11 -16.39 2.61
C ASN A 26 -5.38 -15.15 2.08
N ILE A 27 -5.85 -13.98 2.48
CA ILE A 27 -5.34 -12.69 2.05
C ILE A 27 -4.95 -11.88 3.28
N SER A 28 -3.75 -11.29 3.25
CA SER A 28 -3.29 -10.28 4.20
C SER A 28 -2.84 -9.05 3.43
N SER A 29 -3.34 -7.88 3.79
CA SER A 29 -2.93 -6.63 3.15
C SER A 29 -1.69 -6.08 3.84
N VAL A 30 -0.66 -5.79 3.06
CA VAL A 30 0.56 -5.14 3.54
C VAL A 30 0.34 -3.63 3.60
N MET A 31 0.10 -3.01 2.46
CA MET A 31 -0.23 -1.59 2.39
C MET A 31 -0.79 -1.20 1.02
N GLY A 32 -1.54 -0.12 0.99
CA GLY A 32 -2.07 0.44 -0.25
C GLY A 32 -3.51 0.90 -0.14
N VAL A 33 -4.12 1.06 -1.30
CA VAL A 33 -5.53 1.41 -1.47
C VAL A 33 -6.25 0.25 -2.12
N GLU A 34 -7.21 -0.32 -1.41
CA GLU A 34 -8.02 -1.44 -1.90
C GLU A 34 -8.69 -1.08 -3.22
N GLN A 35 -8.71 -2.02 -4.16
CA GLN A 35 -9.22 -1.89 -5.53
C GLN A 35 -8.43 -0.98 -6.48
N TYR A 36 -7.40 -0.28 -5.99
CA TYR A 36 -6.58 0.61 -6.83
C TYR A 36 -5.15 0.12 -6.93
N LEU A 37 -4.41 0.21 -5.84
CA LEU A 37 -3.00 -0.19 -5.77
C LEU A 37 -2.73 -0.77 -4.39
N LEU A 38 -2.61 -2.09 -4.32
CA LEU A 38 -2.48 -2.81 -3.06
C LEU A 38 -1.36 -3.84 -3.13
N LEU A 39 -0.41 -3.73 -2.23
CA LEU A 39 0.55 -4.78 -1.92
C LEU A 39 -0.04 -5.70 -0.86
N ARG A 40 -0.13 -6.99 -1.15
CA ARG A 40 -0.76 -7.99 -0.27
C ARG A 40 -0.10 -9.34 -0.38
N ILE A 41 -0.46 -10.25 0.52
CA ILE A 41 0.03 -11.62 0.59
C ILE A 41 -1.18 -12.54 0.43
N GLY A 42 -1.07 -13.53 -0.46
CA GLY A 42 -2.14 -14.47 -0.76
C GLY A 42 -3.31 -13.89 -1.53
N ASP A 43 -4.19 -14.73 -2.01
CA ASP A 43 -5.51 -14.43 -2.58
C ASP A 43 -6.26 -15.73 -2.91
N THR A 44 -7.50 -15.62 -3.42
CA THR A 44 -8.36 -16.73 -3.82
C THR A 44 -7.70 -17.68 -4.83
N ASN A 45 -6.88 -17.14 -5.74
CA ASN A 45 -6.19 -17.89 -6.79
C ASN A 45 -4.67 -17.94 -6.60
N PHE A 46 -4.18 -17.60 -5.43
CA PHE A 46 -2.76 -17.57 -5.11
C PHE A 46 -2.51 -18.26 -3.79
N GLU A 47 -1.32 -18.78 -3.65
CA GLU A 47 -0.92 -19.40 -2.41
C GLU A 47 -0.79 -18.35 -1.30
N ARG A 48 -1.06 -18.77 -0.08
CA ARG A 48 -1.10 -17.89 1.09
C ARG A 48 0.23 -17.21 1.37
N GLU A 49 1.31 -17.81 0.94
CA GLU A 49 2.68 -17.35 1.15
C GLU A 49 3.23 -16.46 0.02
N GLN A 50 2.41 -16.20 -1.01
CA GLN A 50 2.86 -15.42 -2.17
C GLN A 50 2.51 -13.95 -2.05
N LEU A 51 3.52 -13.09 -2.25
CA LEU A 51 3.32 -11.66 -2.36
C LEU A 51 2.63 -11.31 -3.68
N GLN A 52 1.74 -10.34 -3.64
CA GLN A 52 1.00 -9.87 -4.80
C GLN A 52 0.95 -8.36 -4.87
N PHE A 53 0.89 -7.86 -6.07
CA PHE A 53 0.56 -6.48 -6.38
C PHE A 53 -0.73 -6.44 -7.20
N ASP A 54 -1.76 -5.86 -6.61
CA ASP A 54 -3.07 -5.70 -7.25
C ASP A 54 -3.30 -4.23 -7.60
N GLY A 55 -3.51 -3.97 -8.86
CA GLY A 55 -3.84 -2.66 -9.40
C GLY A 55 -5.19 -2.65 -10.12
N SER A 56 -6.07 -3.58 -9.76
CA SER A 56 -7.40 -3.68 -10.36
C SER A 56 -8.33 -2.62 -9.78
N GLY A 57 -8.73 -1.67 -10.58
CA GLY A 57 -9.93 -0.90 -10.30
C GLY A 57 -11.17 -1.70 -10.72
N SER A 58 -12.38 -1.19 -10.37
CA SER A 58 -13.65 -1.83 -10.74
C SER A 58 -13.74 -2.04 -12.26
N GLY A 59 -13.27 -3.19 -12.69
CA GLY A 59 -13.44 -3.70 -14.04
C GLY A 59 -12.29 -3.55 -15.03
N SER A 60 -11.16 -2.94 -14.68
CA SER A 60 -10.16 -2.65 -15.71
C SER A 60 -8.75 -2.22 -15.26
N GLY A 61 -8.29 -2.64 -14.12
CA GLY A 61 -6.88 -2.49 -13.76
C GLY A 61 -5.99 -3.54 -14.43
N PHE A 62 -4.70 -3.52 -14.15
CA PHE A 62 -3.81 -4.60 -14.59
C PHE A 62 -4.06 -5.91 -13.82
N GLY A 63 -4.95 -5.87 -12.83
CA GLY A 63 -5.25 -7.02 -12.01
C GLY A 63 -4.04 -7.49 -11.21
N LYS A 64 -4.07 -8.75 -10.87
CA LYS A 64 -2.98 -9.39 -10.13
C LYS A 64 -1.84 -9.69 -11.07
N ILE A 65 -0.63 -9.28 -10.69
CA ILE A 65 0.56 -9.61 -11.46
C ILE A 65 0.75 -11.13 -11.42
N PRO A 66 0.75 -11.80 -12.56
CA PRO A 66 1.05 -13.24 -12.65
C PRO A 66 2.56 -13.46 -12.43
N GLY A 67 2.94 -14.62 -11.99
CA GLY A 67 4.34 -14.99 -11.77
C GLY A 67 4.51 -15.99 -10.66
N ARG A 68 3.49 -16.82 -10.46
CA ARG A 68 3.38 -17.79 -9.37
C ARG A 68 4.61 -18.66 -9.19
N ASP A 69 5.11 -19.21 -10.29
CA ASP A 69 6.15 -20.23 -10.25
C ASP A 69 7.55 -19.65 -10.00
N ALA A 70 7.70 -18.34 -10.23
CA ALA A 70 8.97 -17.65 -10.03
C ALA A 70 9.05 -16.86 -8.71
N MET A 71 7.91 -16.69 -8.01
CA MET A 71 7.89 -15.92 -6.78
C MET A 71 8.37 -16.73 -5.60
N LYS A 72 9.27 -16.10 -4.84
CA LYS A 72 9.67 -16.63 -3.54
C LYS A 72 8.46 -16.73 -2.63
N HIS A 73 8.27 -17.90 -2.03
CA HIS A 73 7.32 -18.06 -0.95
C HIS A 73 7.87 -17.39 0.30
N LEU A 74 7.04 -16.58 0.93
CA LEU A 74 7.35 -15.98 2.22
C LEU A 74 7.20 -17.03 3.32
N GLU A 75 7.98 -16.87 4.37
CA GLU A 75 7.98 -17.73 5.56
C GLU A 75 7.64 -16.89 6.79
N THR A 76 7.09 -17.52 7.81
CA THR A 76 6.91 -16.86 9.12
C THR A 76 8.23 -16.75 9.86
N GLY A 77 8.31 -15.84 10.82
CA GLY A 77 9.44 -15.79 11.74
C GLY A 77 10.68 -15.05 11.23
N ARG A 78 10.58 -14.31 10.12
CA ARG A 78 11.69 -13.48 9.61
C ARG A 78 11.21 -12.18 8.98
N TRP A 79 12.11 -11.21 8.93
CA TRP A 79 11.89 -9.97 8.19
C TRP A 79 12.14 -10.15 6.70
N TYR A 80 11.30 -9.50 5.91
CA TYR A 80 11.46 -9.31 4.48
C TYR A 80 11.40 -7.83 4.14
N HIS A 81 12.20 -7.40 3.19
CA HIS A 81 11.96 -6.19 2.46
C HIS A 81 11.07 -6.53 1.26
N VAL A 82 9.91 -5.89 1.17
CA VAL A 82 8.95 -6.09 0.07
C VAL A 82 8.70 -4.77 -0.64
N ALA A 83 8.60 -4.81 -1.96
CA ALA A 83 8.26 -3.63 -2.73
C ALA A 83 7.47 -3.98 -3.98
N CYS A 84 6.69 -3.01 -4.47
CA CYS A 84 6.12 -3.06 -5.80
C CYS A 84 6.27 -1.71 -6.49
N THR A 85 6.44 -1.74 -7.79
CA THR A 85 6.51 -0.55 -8.63
C THR A 85 5.56 -0.66 -9.80
N TYR A 86 5.00 0.46 -10.21
CA TYR A 86 4.30 0.61 -11.47
C TYR A 86 4.82 1.82 -12.23
N ASP A 87 5.28 1.59 -13.45
CA ASP A 87 5.70 2.63 -14.38
C ASP A 87 4.71 2.70 -15.55
N GLN A 88 3.97 3.78 -15.63
CA GLN A 88 2.99 3.97 -16.69
C GLN A 88 3.63 4.24 -18.05
N ASN A 89 4.81 4.82 -18.12
CA ASN A 89 5.45 5.12 -19.40
C ASN A 89 5.81 3.83 -20.15
N THR A 90 6.32 2.85 -19.40
CA THR A 90 6.66 1.52 -19.92
C THR A 90 5.51 0.52 -19.76
N ARG A 91 4.46 0.90 -19.01
CA ARG A 91 3.34 0.03 -18.62
C ARG A 91 3.84 -1.26 -17.94
N THR A 92 4.80 -1.09 -17.04
CA THR A 92 5.47 -2.20 -16.36
C THR A 92 5.18 -2.18 -14.87
N ALA A 93 4.72 -3.31 -14.36
CA ALA A 93 4.56 -3.54 -12.92
C ALA A 93 5.57 -4.58 -12.43
N ARG A 94 6.17 -4.36 -11.26
CA ARG A 94 7.16 -5.25 -10.66
C ARG A 94 6.88 -5.50 -9.20
N ILE A 95 7.24 -6.70 -8.75
CA ILE A 95 7.29 -7.07 -7.33
C ILE A 95 8.72 -7.43 -6.97
N TYR A 96 9.14 -7.01 -5.79
CA TYR A 96 10.47 -7.27 -5.24
C TYR A 96 10.35 -7.91 -3.85
N VAL A 97 11.25 -8.84 -3.55
CA VAL A 97 11.49 -9.38 -2.22
C VAL A 97 12.99 -9.33 -1.94
N ASP A 98 13.38 -8.75 -0.82
CA ASP A 98 14.78 -8.58 -0.41
C ASP A 98 15.63 -7.94 -1.54
N GLY A 99 15.08 -6.90 -2.19
CA GLY A 99 15.70 -6.15 -3.27
C GLY A 99 15.76 -6.87 -4.63
N GLN A 100 15.29 -8.11 -4.72
CA GLN A 100 15.32 -8.91 -5.95
C GLN A 100 13.97 -8.91 -6.64
N ILE A 101 13.97 -8.72 -7.97
CA ILE A 101 12.74 -8.83 -8.77
C ILE A 101 12.22 -10.27 -8.69
N GLN A 102 10.99 -10.43 -8.25
CA GLN A 102 10.29 -11.70 -8.19
C GLN A 102 9.27 -11.87 -9.34
N SER A 103 8.72 -10.76 -9.80
CA SER A 103 7.78 -10.74 -10.91
C SER A 103 7.88 -9.42 -11.66
N GLU A 104 7.81 -9.50 -12.97
CA GLU A 104 7.72 -8.34 -13.87
C GLU A 104 6.66 -8.63 -14.93
N VAL A 105 5.75 -7.69 -15.15
CA VAL A 105 4.74 -7.77 -16.20
C VAL A 105 4.70 -6.44 -16.97
N THR A 106 4.82 -6.52 -18.27
CA THR A 106 4.73 -5.38 -19.20
C THR A 106 3.38 -5.35 -19.92
N GLY A 107 3.04 -4.21 -20.50
CA GLY A 107 1.78 -4.03 -21.23
C GLY A 107 0.55 -3.88 -20.33
N VAL A 108 0.73 -3.81 -19.01
CA VAL A 108 -0.36 -3.58 -18.06
C VAL A 108 -0.81 -2.12 -18.10
N GLY A 109 -2.09 -1.88 -17.85
CA GLY A 109 -2.65 -0.55 -17.84
C GLY A 109 -3.59 -0.38 -16.65
N ILE A 110 -3.42 0.71 -15.92
CA ILE A 110 -4.42 1.20 -14.98
C ILE A 110 -5.37 2.05 -15.78
N THR A 111 -6.66 1.78 -15.70
CA THR A 111 -7.66 2.50 -16.47
C THR A 111 -8.09 3.80 -15.84
N THR A 112 -8.72 4.61 -16.65
CA THR A 112 -9.03 6.02 -16.41
C THR A 112 -9.97 6.30 -15.25
N GLN A 113 -10.80 5.38 -14.82
CA GLN A 113 -11.64 5.58 -13.64
C GLN A 113 -10.83 5.76 -12.35
N ASN A 114 -9.63 5.18 -12.34
CA ASN A 114 -8.73 5.21 -11.19
C ASN A 114 -7.69 6.32 -11.31
N ASP A 115 -7.88 7.22 -12.28
CA ASP A 115 -6.93 8.27 -12.59
C ASP A 115 -6.79 9.28 -11.48
N LYS A 116 -7.83 9.44 -10.70
CA LYS A 116 -7.95 10.62 -9.92
C LYS A 116 -7.05 10.61 -8.70
N ASN A 117 -6.70 9.50 -8.09
CA ASN A 117 -5.93 9.61 -6.83
C ASN A 117 -5.58 8.25 -6.21
N CYS A 118 -5.09 7.29 -6.99
CA CYS A 118 -4.71 5.99 -6.45
C CYS A 118 -3.79 6.07 -5.23
N ILE A 119 -3.03 7.17 -5.12
CA ILE A 119 -2.23 7.44 -3.94
C ILE A 119 -2.28 8.94 -3.66
N ASN A 120 -3.42 9.41 -3.23
CA ASN A 120 -3.52 10.71 -2.60
C ASN A 120 -3.64 10.49 -1.10
N LEU A 121 -2.54 10.61 -0.39
CA LEU A 121 -2.53 10.45 1.06
C LEU A 121 -3.32 11.56 1.78
N ALA A 122 -3.51 12.70 1.12
CA ALA A 122 -4.37 13.77 1.62
C ALA A 122 -5.87 13.43 1.59
N MET A 123 -6.27 12.36 0.91
CA MET A 123 -7.69 11.98 0.83
C MET A 123 -8.31 11.70 2.19
N ARG A 124 -7.54 11.25 3.17
CA ARG A 124 -8.07 11.06 4.53
C ARG A 124 -8.55 12.37 5.14
N ALA A 125 -7.76 13.43 5.04
CA ALA A 125 -8.15 14.73 5.56
C ALA A 125 -9.37 15.29 4.83
N LEU A 126 -9.43 15.14 3.51
CA LEU A 126 -10.60 15.53 2.72
C LEU A 126 -11.83 14.70 3.07
N TYR A 127 -11.68 13.40 3.30
CA TYR A 127 -12.77 12.53 3.76
C TYR A 127 -13.33 13.00 5.11
N ASP A 128 -12.49 13.26 6.07
CA ASP A 128 -12.92 13.68 7.40
C ASP A 128 -13.65 15.03 7.34
N LEU A 129 -13.16 15.98 6.54
CA LEU A 129 -13.81 17.26 6.29
C LEU A 129 -15.16 17.06 5.59
N TRP A 130 -15.21 16.29 4.52
CA TRP A 130 -16.43 16.00 3.77
C TRP A 130 -17.47 15.29 4.64
N ASN A 131 -17.05 14.30 5.41
CA ASN A 131 -17.94 13.49 6.24
C ASN A 131 -18.61 14.29 7.36
N THR A 132 -17.94 15.32 7.85
CA THR A 132 -18.43 16.22 8.91
C THR A 132 -19.07 17.50 8.38
N ALA A 133 -18.94 17.80 7.07
CA ALA A 133 -19.49 18.99 6.46
C ALA A 133 -21.03 18.93 6.37
N PRO A 134 -21.71 20.08 6.51
CA PRO A 134 -23.12 20.20 6.12
C PRO A 134 -23.31 19.78 4.66
N GLU A 135 -24.49 19.21 4.34
CA GLU A 135 -24.74 18.67 3.00
C GLU A 135 -24.55 19.71 1.88
N GLY A 136 -24.89 20.98 2.14
CA GLY A 136 -24.71 22.04 1.16
C GLY A 136 -23.26 22.45 0.89
N ASP A 137 -22.34 22.04 1.79
CA ASP A 137 -20.91 22.41 1.68
C ASP A 137 -20.05 21.28 1.09
N LYS A 138 -20.61 20.11 0.88
CA LYS A 138 -19.85 18.93 0.42
C LYS A 138 -19.23 19.12 -0.96
N ALA A 139 -19.91 19.83 -1.85
CA ALA A 139 -19.43 20.07 -3.21
C ALA A 139 -18.04 20.75 -3.28
N GLN A 140 -17.70 21.62 -2.31
CA GLN A 140 -16.39 22.24 -2.28
C GLN A 140 -15.24 21.23 -2.06
N TYR A 141 -15.49 20.15 -1.32
CA TYR A 141 -14.49 19.10 -1.10
C TYR A 141 -14.36 18.18 -2.31
N GLU A 142 -15.44 18.00 -3.06
CA GLU A 142 -15.44 17.27 -4.32
C GLU A 142 -14.63 18.02 -5.38
N GLU A 143 -14.71 19.36 -5.43
CA GLU A 143 -13.86 20.20 -6.27
C GLU A 143 -12.36 20.08 -5.92
N LEU A 144 -12.03 19.81 -4.65
CA LEU A 144 -10.67 19.56 -4.20
C LEU A 144 -10.19 18.11 -4.50
N GLY A 145 -11.01 17.31 -5.16
CA GLY A 145 -10.68 15.96 -5.59
C GLY A 145 -11.22 14.85 -4.70
N TYR A 146 -12.02 15.18 -3.68
CA TYR A 146 -12.81 14.19 -2.97
C TYR A 146 -14.09 13.91 -3.77
N ASP A 147 -14.34 12.67 -4.11
CA ASP A 147 -15.46 12.23 -4.94
C ASP A 147 -16.46 11.35 -4.18
N GLY A 148 -16.55 11.50 -2.88
CA GLY A 148 -17.42 10.69 -2.03
C GLY A 148 -16.88 9.29 -1.77
N LEU A 149 -15.58 9.10 -1.84
CA LEU A 149 -14.94 7.80 -1.63
C LEU A 149 -15.28 7.22 -0.26
N SER A 150 -15.60 5.94 -0.26
CA SER A 150 -15.78 5.15 0.95
C SER A 150 -14.47 4.88 1.67
N GLU A 151 -14.54 4.34 2.89
CA GLU A 151 -13.35 3.89 3.63
C GLU A 151 -12.46 2.93 2.80
N ALA A 152 -13.05 2.19 1.87
CA ALA A 152 -12.32 1.29 0.98
C ALA A 152 -11.24 1.95 0.14
N TYR A 153 -11.36 3.24 -0.11
CA TYR A 153 -10.40 4.00 -0.93
C TYR A 153 -9.33 4.71 -0.11
N GLN A 154 -9.33 4.57 1.19
CA GLN A 154 -8.28 5.12 2.04
C GLN A 154 -7.00 4.30 1.90
N PHE A 155 -5.85 4.96 2.13
CA PHE A 155 -4.58 4.28 2.20
C PHE A 155 -4.41 3.62 3.56
N PHE A 156 -4.17 2.33 3.56
CA PHE A 156 -3.99 1.54 4.77
C PHE A 156 -2.59 0.91 4.83
N ILE A 157 -2.11 0.70 6.04
CA ILE A 157 -0.89 -0.05 6.36
C ILE A 157 -1.28 -1.18 7.31
N GLY A 158 -0.90 -2.41 6.99
CA GLY A 158 -1.17 -3.60 7.80
C GLY A 158 -2.60 -4.15 7.71
N ARG A 159 -3.47 -3.55 6.91
CA ARG A 159 -4.87 -3.96 6.74
C ARG A 159 -5.43 -3.49 5.40
N SER A 160 -6.64 -3.89 5.06
CA SER A 160 -7.48 -3.23 4.06
C SER A 160 -8.82 -2.82 4.69
N TYR A 161 -9.75 -2.31 3.88
CA TYR A 161 -11.07 -1.92 4.36
C TYR A 161 -11.75 -3.07 5.12
N ASP A 162 -12.66 -2.71 6.01
CA ASP A 162 -13.51 -3.64 6.79
C ASP A 162 -12.77 -4.60 7.72
N ASP A 163 -11.47 -4.40 7.95
CA ASP A 163 -10.62 -5.28 8.78
C ASP A 163 -10.60 -6.76 8.35
N TYR A 164 -11.03 -7.04 7.14
CA TYR A 164 -11.15 -8.40 6.62
C TYR A 164 -9.80 -9.06 6.33
N ARG A 165 -8.74 -8.25 6.16
CA ARG A 165 -7.46 -8.71 5.61
C ARG A 165 -6.29 -8.17 6.41
N PRO A 166 -6.27 -8.37 7.75
CA PRO A 166 -5.18 -7.88 8.57
C PRO A 166 -3.88 -8.63 8.24
N LEU A 167 -2.76 -7.93 8.41
CA LEU A 167 -1.46 -8.55 8.52
C LEU A 167 -1.25 -9.00 9.96
N ASN A 168 -1.03 -10.28 10.19
CA ASN A 168 -0.60 -10.79 11.50
C ASN A 168 0.93 -10.80 11.53
N GLY A 169 1.50 -9.72 12.08
CA GLY A 169 2.94 -9.52 12.03
C GLY A 169 3.36 -8.11 12.42
N LYS A 170 4.53 -7.70 11.94
CA LYS A 170 5.12 -6.39 12.21
C LYS A 170 5.45 -5.69 10.91
N ILE A 171 5.39 -4.37 10.96
CA ILE A 171 5.70 -3.48 9.85
C ILE A 171 6.74 -2.47 10.32
N ALA A 172 7.71 -2.19 9.47
CA ALA A 172 8.68 -1.14 9.68
C ALA A 172 9.08 -0.53 8.33
N GLU A 173 9.41 0.75 8.34
CA GLU A 173 9.94 1.43 7.15
C GLU A 173 8.95 1.47 5.96
N ALA A 174 7.66 1.65 6.24
CA ALA A 174 6.63 1.78 5.22
C ALA A 174 6.80 3.07 4.41
N ARG A 175 6.79 2.98 3.08
CA ARG A 175 7.11 4.11 2.19
C ARG A 175 6.30 4.08 0.92
N VAL A 176 5.98 5.28 0.42
CA VAL A 176 5.24 5.48 -0.84
C VAL A 176 5.87 6.60 -1.64
N TRP A 177 6.13 6.35 -2.91
CA TRP A 177 6.59 7.37 -3.87
C TRP A 177 5.59 7.56 -5.00
N SER A 178 5.56 8.76 -5.55
CA SER A 178 4.84 9.10 -6.78
C SER A 178 5.59 8.73 -8.06
N VAL A 179 6.75 8.09 -7.93
CA VAL A 179 7.59 7.63 -9.04
C VAL A 179 7.93 6.17 -8.87
N ALA A 180 8.06 5.44 -9.99
CA ALA A 180 8.58 4.08 -9.96
C ALA A 180 10.08 4.13 -9.66
N ARG A 181 10.52 3.50 -8.58
CA ARG A 181 11.94 3.39 -8.22
C ARG A 181 12.61 2.32 -9.09
N THR A 182 13.87 2.54 -9.45
CA THR A 182 14.65 1.53 -10.15
C THR A 182 15.07 0.39 -9.22
N PRO A 183 15.45 -0.78 -9.74
CA PRO A 183 15.98 -1.87 -8.91
C PRO A 183 17.15 -1.44 -8.03
N GLU A 184 18.06 -0.62 -8.55
CA GLU A 184 19.21 -0.08 -7.83
C GLU A 184 18.77 0.80 -6.68
N GLN A 185 17.83 1.72 -6.91
CA GLN A 185 17.26 2.59 -5.88
C GLN A 185 16.50 1.82 -4.80
N ILE A 186 15.88 0.69 -5.17
CA ILE A 186 15.23 -0.20 -4.21
C ILE A 186 16.27 -0.88 -3.33
N TRP A 187 17.34 -1.36 -3.93
CA TRP A 187 18.42 -2.01 -3.21
C TRP A 187 19.17 -1.05 -2.27
N GLU A 188 19.62 0.09 -2.77
CA GLU A 188 20.43 1.07 -2.03
C GLU A 188 19.72 1.63 -0.80
N ASN A 189 18.42 1.85 -0.90
CA ASN A 189 17.63 2.43 0.18
C ASN A 189 16.84 1.37 0.97
N MET A 190 17.24 0.13 0.98
CA MET A 190 16.45 -0.97 1.53
C MET A 190 16.17 -0.84 3.04
N TYR A 191 17.06 -0.20 3.78
CA TYR A 191 16.95 -0.08 5.24
C TYR A 191 16.47 1.29 5.70
N GLU A 192 17.00 2.35 5.16
CA GLU A 192 16.69 3.71 5.58
C GLU A 192 16.80 4.70 4.40
N ILE A 193 16.14 5.84 4.51
CA ILE A 193 16.28 6.97 3.60
C ILE A 193 16.92 8.10 4.38
N GLU A 194 18.04 8.60 3.86
CA GLU A 194 18.66 9.81 4.38
C GLU A 194 17.89 11.05 3.91
N ASN A 195 17.61 11.98 4.83
CA ASN A 195 16.91 13.24 4.56
C ASN A 195 15.60 13.08 3.76
N PRO A 196 14.66 12.27 4.23
CA PRO A 196 13.43 11.94 3.52
C PRO A 196 12.58 13.17 3.20
N GLU A 197 12.69 14.23 3.99
CA GLU A 197 12.01 15.51 3.81
C GLU A 197 12.50 16.31 2.59
N ASN A 198 13.59 15.89 1.95
CA ASN A 198 14.14 16.53 0.76
C ASN A 198 13.74 15.84 -0.55
N ASP A 199 13.02 14.71 -0.50
CA ASP A 199 12.53 14.02 -1.69
C ASP A 199 11.05 14.36 -1.96
N PRO A 200 10.75 15.28 -2.92
CA PRO A 200 9.39 15.64 -3.24
C PRO A 200 8.58 14.52 -3.90
N THR A 201 9.20 13.44 -4.28
CA THR A 201 8.52 12.26 -4.83
C THR A 201 8.12 11.25 -3.76
N LEU A 202 8.65 11.37 -2.54
CA LEU A 202 8.32 10.54 -1.39
C LEU A 202 7.05 11.07 -0.73
N LEU A 203 5.92 10.44 -0.99
CA LEU A 203 4.60 10.88 -0.52
C LEU A 203 4.33 10.55 0.96
N GLY A 204 5.00 9.54 1.48
CA GLY A 204 4.90 9.14 2.89
C GLY A 204 6.01 8.18 3.28
N TYR A 205 6.50 8.33 4.51
CA TYR A 205 7.52 7.48 5.11
C TYR A 205 7.25 7.30 6.60
N TRP A 206 6.77 6.14 6.97
CA TRP A 206 6.45 5.77 8.34
C TRP A 206 7.45 4.74 8.84
N LYS A 207 8.32 5.14 9.76
CA LYS A 207 9.34 4.25 10.37
C LYS A 207 8.72 3.19 11.28
N CYS A 208 7.52 3.47 11.80
CA CYS A 208 6.80 2.63 12.76
C CYS A 208 7.62 2.34 14.02
N ASN A 209 8.32 3.34 14.54
CA ASN A 209 9.15 3.25 15.73
C ASN A 209 8.90 4.39 16.72
N ASP A 210 7.70 4.96 16.73
CA ASP A 210 7.34 6.13 17.56
C ASP A 210 7.26 5.81 19.06
N ALA A 211 7.22 4.54 19.41
CA ALA A 211 7.31 3.98 20.77
C ALA A 211 6.15 4.34 21.72
N SER A 212 5.17 5.13 21.31
CA SER A 212 3.99 5.43 22.13
C SER A 212 2.86 6.10 21.35
N GLY A 213 1.64 5.95 21.85
CA GLY A 213 0.44 6.59 21.28
C GLY A 213 -0.11 5.85 20.04
N ASN A 214 -1.06 6.49 19.39
CA ASN A 214 -1.78 5.94 18.23
C ASN A 214 -1.42 6.65 16.91
N THR A 215 -0.49 7.59 16.95
CA THR A 215 -0.02 8.30 15.76
C THR A 215 1.28 7.68 15.29
N VAL A 216 1.34 7.33 14.01
CA VAL A 216 2.55 6.86 13.33
C VAL A 216 3.07 8.01 12.50
N LYS A 217 4.22 8.56 12.86
CA LYS A 217 4.77 9.76 12.24
C LYS A 217 5.19 9.52 10.80
N ASP A 218 4.79 10.45 9.91
CA ASP A 218 5.32 10.57 8.55
C ASP A 218 6.59 11.44 8.55
N TYR A 219 7.69 10.88 8.06
CA TYR A 219 8.98 11.56 7.94
C TYR A 219 9.21 12.19 6.56
N SER A 220 8.23 12.10 5.64
CA SER A 220 8.28 12.84 4.38
C SER A 220 8.02 14.35 4.60
N MET A 221 8.21 15.13 3.55
CA MET A 221 7.89 16.56 3.60
C MET A 221 6.38 16.87 3.70
N TYR A 222 5.52 15.88 3.51
CA TYR A 222 4.07 16.08 3.43
C TYR A 222 3.35 15.96 4.77
N GLY A 223 3.96 15.31 5.77
CA GLY A 223 3.39 15.19 7.12
C GLY A 223 2.07 14.39 7.16
N ASN A 224 1.95 13.36 6.35
CA ASN A 224 0.79 12.47 6.30
C ASN A 224 0.83 11.45 7.45
N ASP A 225 0.73 11.92 8.69
CA ASP A 225 0.77 11.06 9.86
C ASP A 225 -0.35 10.02 9.80
N GLY A 226 0.03 8.77 10.08
CA GLY A 226 -0.92 7.67 10.20
C GLY A 226 -1.63 7.68 11.56
N VAL A 227 -2.86 7.21 11.57
CA VAL A 227 -3.61 6.99 12.82
C VAL A 227 -3.93 5.52 12.95
N ALA A 228 -3.48 4.91 14.03
CA ALA A 228 -3.81 3.53 14.33
C ALA A 228 -5.29 3.39 14.67
N LYS A 229 -5.95 2.42 14.05
CA LYS A 229 -7.34 2.10 14.37
C LYS A 229 -7.46 1.34 15.69
N TYR A 230 -6.43 0.57 16.03
CA TYR A 230 -6.32 -0.25 17.24
C TYR A 230 -5.01 0.06 17.96
N ASP A 231 -4.85 -0.50 19.15
CA ASP A 231 -3.61 -0.37 19.91
C ASP A 231 -2.42 -0.91 19.12
N ILE A 232 -1.37 -0.12 19.05
CA ILE A 232 -0.10 -0.51 18.43
C ILE A 232 0.79 -1.10 19.50
N ILE A 233 1.42 -2.22 19.18
CA ILE A 233 2.54 -2.76 19.96
C ILE A 233 3.81 -2.28 19.26
N TRP A 234 4.48 -1.33 19.89
CA TRP A 234 5.71 -0.71 19.39
C TRP A 234 6.93 -1.62 19.55
#